data_eba4c247b95776dcaf3816af92b4cdcf
#
_entry.id   eba4c247b95776dcaf3816af92b4cdcf
#
_cell.length_a   1.000
_cell.length_b   1.000
_cell.length_c   1.000
_cell.angle_alpha   90.00
_cell.angle_beta   90.00
_cell.angle_gamma   90.00
#
_symmetry.space_group_name_H-M   'P 1'
#
loop_
_entity.id
_entity.type
_entity.pdbx_description
1 polymer ?
#
loop_
_entity_poly.entity_id
_entity_poly.type
_entity_poly.pdbx_seq_one_letter_code
_entity_poly.pdbx_strand_id
1 'polypeptide(L)'
;MNYNQIKNWILFFVVFGSFAIFSGLFLKNIYDLQFTNSEYFQEQALSYRIKSETLKAKRGSIYDKYLQPIATSTQSFNIGIYPDKVDNIKEVSILLSQLLEKDSTEIANKILNSSRFFYLDRNIEYKKGEEIKSWSLDGVMVEPSSKRIIHTPSIKKIVGFVDTDNYGIEGLELYF
;
A
#
# COMPACT_ATOMS: atom_id res chain seq x y z
N MET A 1 48.08 52.88 20.84
CA MET A 1 47.48 51.64 20.37
C MET A 1 48.22 51.21 19.10
N ASN A 2 48.87 50.06 19.08
CA ASN A 2 49.68 49.62 17.93
C ASN A 2 48.82 49.36 16.71
N TYR A 3 49.24 49.76 15.51
CA TYR A 3 48.55 49.53 14.22
C TYR A 3 48.05 48.10 14.02
N ASN A 4 48.82 47.12 14.46
CA ASN A 4 48.44 45.71 14.40
C ASN A 4 47.24 45.36 15.33
N GLN A 5 47.08 46.00 16.45
CA GLN A 5 45.97 45.82 17.35
C GLN A 5 44.68 46.35 16.73
N ILE A 6 44.73 47.52 16.12
CA ILE A 6 43.56 48.15 15.44
C ILE A 6 43.13 47.23 14.28
N LYS A 7 44.03 46.72 13.46
CA LYS A 7 43.75 45.82 12.35
C LYS A 7 43.10 44.52 12.84
N ASN A 8 43.54 43.95 13.92
CA ASN A 8 42.98 42.71 14.48
C ASN A 8 41.54 42.96 15.02
N TRP A 9 41.30 44.09 15.65
CA TRP A 9 39.96 44.46 16.10
C TRP A 9 39.00 44.68 14.96
N ILE A 10 39.40 45.34 13.86
CA ILE A 10 38.60 45.54 12.66
C ILE A 10 38.26 44.15 12.05
N LEU A 11 39.24 43.26 11.93
CA LEU A 11 39.06 41.93 11.37
C LEU A 11 38.07 41.11 12.22
N PHE A 12 38.19 41.22 13.56
CA PHE A 12 37.28 40.55 14.50
C PHE A 12 35.82 41.07 14.32
N PHE A 13 35.60 42.39 14.23
CA PHE A 13 34.27 42.90 14.03
C PHE A 13 33.68 42.57 12.65
N VAL A 14 34.49 42.50 11.61
CA VAL A 14 34.04 42.08 10.27
C VAL A 14 33.60 40.58 10.28
N VAL A 15 34.44 39.71 10.88
CA VAL A 15 34.09 38.29 10.99
C VAL A 15 32.85 38.07 11.87
N PHE A 16 32.81 38.73 13.03
CA PHE A 16 31.67 38.61 13.95
C PHE A 16 30.37 39.17 13.33
N GLY A 17 30.51 40.33 12.65
CA GLY A 17 29.35 40.95 11.95
C GLY A 17 28.81 40.05 10.82
N SER A 18 29.70 39.44 10.02
CA SER A 18 29.27 38.53 8.97
C SER A 18 28.59 37.28 9.54
N PHE A 19 29.08 36.73 10.62
CA PHE A 19 28.48 35.60 11.31
C PHE A 19 27.10 35.96 11.89
N ALA A 20 26.97 37.13 12.50
CA ALA A 20 25.67 37.60 13.04
C ALA A 20 24.63 37.77 11.94
N ILE A 21 25.02 38.36 10.79
CA ILE A 21 24.13 38.50 9.64
C ILE A 21 23.67 37.13 9.11
N PHE A 22 24.62 36.20 8.93
CA PHE A 22 24.32 34.84 8.45
C PHE A 22 23.38 34.12 9.41
N SER A 23 23.64 34.19 10.73
CA SER A 23 22.78 33.60 11.76
C SER A 23 21.38 34.21 11.75
N GLY A 24 21.27 35.52 11.57
CA GLY A 24 19.98 36.20 11.47
C GLY A 24 19.14 35.75 10.26
N LEU A 25 19.78 35.60 9.10
CA LEU A 25 19.12 35.09 7.90
C LEU A 25 18.69 33.64 8.06
N PHE A 26 19.52 32.82 8.73
CA PHE A 26 19.19 31.42 9.00
C PHE A 26 17.99 31.30 9.96
N LEU A 27 17.98 32.08 11.04
CA LEU A 27 16.86 32.12 12.00
C LEU A 27 15.56 32.58 11.34
N LYS A 28 15.65 33.61 10.47
CA LYS A 28 14.48 34.06 9.68
C LYS A 28 13.92 32.92 8.81
N ASN A 29 14.80 32.19 8.12
CA ASN A 29 14.37 31.09 7.25
C ASN A 29 13.70 29.95 8.05
N ILE A 30 14.21 29.64 9.26
CA ILE A 30 13.57 28.68 10.16
C ILE A 30 12.21 29.18 10.63
N TYR A 31 12.12 30.46 10.98
CA TYR A 31 10.84 31.06 11.39
C TYR A 31 9.80 31.00 10.29
N ASP A 32 10.16 31.38 9.06
CA ASP A 32 9.25 31.33 7.90
C ASP A 32 8.77 29.88 7.61
N LEU A 33 9.67 28.89 7.75
CA LEU A 33 9.32 27.47 7.57
C LEU A 33 8.37 26.96 8.66
N GLN A 34 8.60 27.34 9.91
CA GLN A 34 7.86 26.78 11.05
C GLN A 34 6.52 27.48 11.31
N PHE A 35 6.45 28.79 11.05
CA PHE A 35 5.28 29.60 11.42
C PHE A 35 4.50 30.10 10.22
N THR A 36 5.16 30.61 9.20
CA THR A 36 4.46 31.24 8.07
C THR A 36 3.90 30.21 7.08
N ASN A 37 4.64 29.13 6.84
CA ASN A 37 4.26 28.10 5.88
C ASN A 37 3.84 26.77 6.54
N SER A 38 3.59 26.78 7.85
CA SER A 38 3.28 25.56 8.60
C SER A 38 2.01 24.87 8.09
N GLU A 39 0.96 25.61 7.76
CA GLU A 39 -0.29 25.06 7.22
C GLU A 39 -0.07 24.38 5.87
N TYR A 40 0.66 25.01 4.97
CA TYR A 40 0.98 24.42 3.66
C TYR A 40 1.77 23.10 3.77
N PHE A 41 2.78 23.05 4.65
CA PHE A 41 3.55 21.83 4.87
C PHE A 41 2.76 20.76 5.64
N GLN A 42 1.83 21.14 6.51
CA GLN A 42 0.92 20.21 7.18
C GLN A 42 -0.06 19.59 6.18
N GLU A 43 -0.66 20.38 5.29
CA GLU A 43 -1.55 19.87 4.24
C GLU A 43 -0.80 18.91 3.29
N GLN A 44 0.42 19.27 2.87
CA GLN A 44 1.24 18.35 2.07
C GLN A 44 1.58 17.07 2.84
N ALA A 45 2.00 17.17 4.10
CA ALA A 45 2.30 15.99 4.92
C ALA A 45 1.08 15.09 5.11
N LEU A 46 -0.11 15.69 5.28
CA LEU A 46 -1.36 14.95 5.35
C LEU A 46 -1.69 14.28 4.01
N SER A 47 -1.52 14.98 2.89
CA SER A 47 -1.77 14.39 1.56
C SER A 47 -0.86 13.21 1.24
N TYR A 48 0.39 13.22 1.69
CA TYR A 48 1.31 12.08 1.58
C TYR A 48 1.01 10.95 2.57
N ARG A 49 0.42 11.26 3.74
CA ARG A 49 0.04 10.25 4.75
C ARG A 49 -1.33 9.65 4.49
N ILE A 50 -2.26 10.43 3.95
CA ILE A 50 -3.59 9.93 3.58
C ILE A 50 -3.45 9.20 2.24
N LYS A 51 -3.12 7.93 2.30
CA LYS A 51 -3.34 7.03 1.18
C LYS A 51 -4.85 6.87 1.07
N SER A 52 -5.48 7.59 0.13
CA SER A 52 -6.90 7.39 -0.16
C SER A 52 -7.07 5.98 -0.70
N GLU A 53 -7.48 5.06 0.16
CA GLU A 53 -7.83 3.72 -0.25
C GLU A 53 -9.27 3.77 -0.76
N THR A 54 -9.45 3.60 -2.05
CA THR A 54 -10.78 3.53 -2.64
C THR A 54 -11.38 2.18 -2.26
N LEU A 55 -12.30 2.20 -1.29
CA LEU A 55 -13.08 1.02 -0.94
C LEU A 55 -13.99 0.68 -2.13
N LYS A 56 -13.63 -0.36 -2.88
CA LYS A 56 -14.45 -0.84 -3.99
C LYS A 56 -15.73 -1.45 -3.45
N ALA A 57 -16.86 -0.96 -3.92
CA ALA A 57 -18.15 -1.54 -3.59
C ALA A 57 -18.24 -2.98 -4.11
N LYS A 58 -18.87 -3.85 -3.34
CA LYS A 58 -19.17 -5.22 -3.76
C LYS A 58 -20.13 -5.19 -4.94
N ARG A 59 -19.82 -5.92 -6.03
CA ARG A 59 -20.75 -6.01 -7.18
C ARG A 59 -22.08 -6.63 -6.77
N GLY A 60 -23.17 -6.09 -7.31
CA GLY A 60 -24.53 -6.61 -7.12
C GLY A 60 -24.69 -8.04 -7.63
N SER A 61 -25.67 -8.76 -7.11
CA SER A 61 -26.01 -10.10 -7.56
C SER A 61 -26.89 -10.05 -8.79
N ILE A 62 -26.72 -11.00 -9.71
CA ILE A 62 -27.56 -11.19 -10.88
C ILE A 62 -28.49 -12.38 -10.59
N TYR A 63 -29.78 -12.18 -10.81
CA TYR A 63 -30.81 -13.20 -10.58
C TYR A 63 -31.55 -13.50 -11.88
N ASP A 64 -32.13 -14.68 -11.96
CA ASP A 64 -33.09 -15.01 -13.00
C ASP A 64 -34.52 -14.46 -12.66
N LYS A 65 -35.50 -14.72 -13.56
CA LYS A 65 -36.87 -14.31 -13.36
C LYS A 65 -37.58 -14.97 -12.17
N TYR A 66 -37.02 -16.03 -11.64
CA TYR A 66 -37.48 -16.74 -10.46
C TYR A 66 -36.71 -16.40 -9.19
N LEU A 67 -35.89 -15.33 -9.24
CA LEU A 67 -35.01 -14.89 -8.16
C LEU A 67 -33.94 -15.92 -7.74
N GLN A 68 -33.62 -16.85 -8.66
CA GLN A 68 -32.49 -17.75 -8.43
C GLN A 68 -31.18 -17.03 -8.76
N PRO A 69 -30.15 -17.13 -7.89
CA PRO A 69 -28.90 -16.43 -8.11
C PRO A 69 -28.13 -17.04 -9.30
N ILE A 70 -27.87 -16.23 -10.30
CA ILE A 70 -27.03 -16.56 -11.46
C ILE A 70 -25.57 -16.25 -11.17
N ALA A 71 -25.30 -15.05 -10.67
CA ALA A 71 -23.97 -14.60 -10.30
C ALA A 71 -24.01 -13.79 -9.00
N THR A 72 -23.13 -14.14 -8.07
CA THR A 72 -23.01 -13.47 -6.77
C THR A 72 -21.56 -13.12 -6.47
N SER A 73 -21.36 -12.16 -5.60
CA SER A 73 -20.03 -11.83 -5.08
C SER A 73 -19.91 -12.29 -3.63
N THR A 74 -18.89 -13.07 -3.31
CA THR A 74 -18.57 -13.51 -1.96
C THR A 74 -17.33 -12.77 -1.44
N GLN A 75 -17.23 -12.65 -0.12
CA GLN A 75 -16.02 -12.12 0.50
C GLN A 75 -14.84 -13.05 0.24
N SER A 76 -13.70 -12.46 -0.03
CA SER A 76 -12.42 -13.13 -0.25
C SER A 76 -11.29 -12.26 0.28
N PHE A 77 -10.07 -12.76 0.20
CA PHE A 77 -8.87 -12.00 0.54
C PHE A 77 -7.82 -12.12 -0.57
N ASN A 78 -7.01 -11.07 -0.71
CA ASN A 78 -5.78 -11.11 -1.47
C ASN A 78 -4.60 -11.20 -0.50
N ILE A 79 -3.63 -12.05 -0.80
CA ILE A 79 -2.40 -12.18 -0.03
C ILE A 79 -1.27 -11.52 -0.78
N GLY A 80 -0.75 -10.45 -0.22
CA GLY A 80 0.41 -9.72 -0.71
C GLY A 80 1.63 -9.98 0.16
N ILE A 81 2.81 -9.89 -0.43
CA ILE A 81 4.09 -10.05 0.29
C ILE A 81 4.98 -8.85 0.03
N TYR A 82 5.55 -8.31 1.11
CA TYR A 82 6.66 -7.36 1.11
C TYR A 82 7.94 -8.12 1.43
N PRO A 83 8.76 -8.51 0.43
CA PRO A 83 9.92 -9.38 0.66
C PRO A 83 10.95 -8.80 1.64
N ASP A 84 11.11 -7.49 1.63
CA ASP A 84 12.00 -6.72 2.50
C ASP A 84 11.59 -6.71 3.98
N LYS A 85 10.36 -7.11 4.28
CA LYS A 85 9.78 -7.13 5.64
C LYS A 85 9.57 -8.55 6.19
N VAL A 86 9.92 -9.58 5.41
CA VAL A 86 9.79 -10.97 5.84
C VAL A 86 11.05 -11.39 6.57
N ASP A 87 10.99 -11.54 7.88
CA ASP A 87 12.15 -11.94 8.70
C ASP A 87 12.53 -13.40 8.51
N ASN A 88 11.55 -14.31 8.51
CA ASN A 88 11.78 -15.75 8.37
C ASN A 88 11.06 -16.32 7.14
N ILE A 89 11.73 -16.23 5.99
CA ILE A 89 11.16 -16.68 4.70
C ILE A 89 10.76 -18.17 4.74
N LYS A 90 11.55 -19.00 5.40
CA LYS A 90 11.30 -20.46 5.46
C LYS A 90 10.01 -20.76 6.21
N GLU A 91 9.81 -20.14 7.37
CA GLU A 91 8.62 -20.33 8.20
C GLU A 91 7.37 -19.82 7.48
N VAL A 92 7.41 -18.58 6.97
CA VAL A 92 6.31 -17.96 6.21
C VAL A 92 5.94 -18.83 4.99
N SER A 93 6.93 -19.35 4.25
CA SER A 93 6.67 -20.17 3.09
C SER A 93 6.02 -21.50 3.44
N ILE A 94 6.39 -22.13 4.55
CA ILE A 94 5.79 -23.40 5.01
C ILE A 94 4.34 -23.15 5.45
N LEU A 95 4.09 -22.12 6.27
CA LEU A 95 2.74 -21.81 6.75
C LEU A 95 1.79 -21.47 5.60
N LEU A 96 2.22 -20.61 4.67
CA LEU A 96 1.40 -20.24 3.52
C LEU A 96 1.19 -21.40 2.56
N SER A 97 2.18 -22.29 2.39
CA SER A 97 2.07 -23.46 1.50
C SER A 97 0.99 -24.44 1.95
N GLN A 98 0.88 -24.67 3.25
CA GLN A 98 -0.12 -25.58 3.83
C GLN A 98 -1.56 -25.10 3.57
N LEU A 99 -1.80 -23.80 3.71
CA LEU A 99 -3.14 -23.25 3.61
C LEU A 99 -3.53 -22.93 2.16
N LEU A 100 -2.57 -22.48 1.34
CA LEU A 100 -2.80 -22.14 -0.07
C LEU A 100 -2.65 -23.32 -1.02
N GLU A 101 -2.24 -24.50 -0.52
CA GLU A 101 -2.02 -25.73 -1.32
C GLU A 101 -0.99 -25.51 -2.45
N LYS A 102 0.07 -24.73 -2.14
CA LYS A 102 1.17 -24.40 -3.06
C LYS A 102 2.48 -24.97 -2.53
N ASP A 103 3.45 -25.12 -3.42
CA ASP A 103 4.78 -25.58 -3.00
C ASP A 103 5.50 -24.50 -2.17
N SER A 104 6.00 -24.91 -1.00
CA SER A 104 6.75 -24.02 -0.11
C SER A 104 8.05 -23.53 -0.74
N THR A 105 8.70 -24.35 -1.56
CA THR A 105 9.95 -23.96 -2.26
C THR A 105 9.67 -22.91 -3.35
N GLU A 106 8.55 -23.02 -4.04
CA GLU A 106 8.11 -22.01 -5.02
C GLU A 106 7.84 -20.66 -4.34
N ILE A 107 7.13 -20.67 -3.20
CA ILE A 107 6.85 -19.46 -2.42
C ILE A 107 8.15 -18.84 -1.93
N ALA A 108 9.06 -19.64 -1.34
CA ALA A 108 10.35 -19.15 -0.85
C ALA A 108 11.18 -18.53 -1.96
N ASN A 109 11.30 -19.20 -3.10
CA ASN A 109 12.03 -18.69 -4.26
C ASN A 109 11.43 -17.38 -4.80
N LYS A 110 10.11 -17.27 -4.82
CA LYS A 110 9.43 -16.06 -5.27
C LYS A 110 9.71 -14.87 -4.33
N ILE A 111 9.74 -15.10 -3.01
CA ILE A 111 10.10 -14.09 -2.02
C ILE A 111 11.56 -13.68 -2.20
N LEU A 112 12.50 -14.64 -2.31
CA LEU A 112 13.94 -14.37 -2.46
C LEU A 112 14.29 -13.62 -3.73
N ASN A 113 13.61 -13.90 -4.84
CA ASN A 113 13.87 -13.29 -6.14
C ASN A 113 13.13 -11.98 -6.38
N SER A 114 12.24 -11.56 -5.47
CA SER A 114 11.46 -10.35 -5.60
C SER A 114 12.02 -9.26 -4.69
N SER A 115 12.25 -8.05 -5.25
CA SER A 115 12.68 -6.88 -4.47
C SER A 115 11.53 -5.91 -4.15
N ARG A 116 10.33 -6.18 -4.67
CA ARG A 116 9.16 -5.31 -4.54
C ARG A 116 7.96 -6.11 -4.08
N PHE A 117 6.97 -5.39 -3.53
CA PHE A 117 5.67 -5.95 -3.22
C PHE A 117 5.09 -6.75 -4.41
N PHE A 118 4.53 -7.92 -4.11
CA PHE A 118 3.78 -8.73 -5.09
C PHE A 118 2.62 -9.46 -4.41
N TYR A 119 1.59 -9.78 -5.19
CA TYR A 119 0.53 -10.67 -4.73
C TYR A 119 0.95 -12.13 -4.90
N LEU A 120 0.94 -12.88 -3.81
CA LEU A 120 1.19 -14.32 -3.82
C LEU A 120 -0.03 -15.07 -4.34
N ASP A 121 -1.21 -14.69 -3.86
CA ASP A 121 -2.48 -15.23 -4.31
C ASP A 121 -3.59 -14.19 -4.20
N ARG A 122 -4.63 -14.31 -5.02
CA ARG A 122 -5.76 -13.39 -5.04
C ARG A 122 -7.07 -14.14 -4.97
N ASN A 123 -8.08 -13.48 -4.41
CA ASN A 123 -9.43 -14.02 -4.29
C ASN A 123 -9.49 -15.38 -3.58
N ILE A 124 -8.64 -15.57 -2.54
CA ILE A 124 -8.68 -16.76 -1.70
C ILE A 124 -9.96 -16.80 -0.87
N GLU A 125 -10.33 -17.97 -0.44
CA GLU A 125 -11.52 -18.20 0.38
C GLU A 125 -11.43 -17.41 1.69
N TYR A 126 -12.56 -16.85 2.14
CA TYR A 126 -12.65 -16.00 3.33
C TYR A 126 -12.02 -16.66 4.57
N LYS A 127 -12.35 -17.94 4.83
CA LYS A 127 -11.82 -18.68 5.98
C LYS A 127 -10.31 -18.78 5.98
N LYS A 128 -9.71 -19.13 4.83
CA LYS A 128 -8.26 -19.19 4.66
C LYS A 128 -7.59 -17.82 4.89
N GLY A 129 -8.22 -16.76 4.42
CA GLY A 129 -7.71 -15.40 4.62
C GLY A 129 -7.75 -14.93 6.07
N GLU A 130 -8.84 -15.21 6.79
CA GLU A 130 -8.93 -14.90 8.22
C GLU A 130 -7.89 -15.66 9.05
N GLU A 131 -7.62 -16.92 8.69
CA GLU A 131 -6.60 -17.75 9.33
C GLU A 131 -5.20 -17.15 9.12
N ILE A 132 -4.83 -16.80 7.86
CA ILE A 132 -3.54 -16.16 7.58
C ILE A 132 -3.42 -14.84 8.35
N LYS A 133 -4.49 -14.05 8.38
CA LYS A 133 -4.54 -12.78 9.10
C LYS A 133 -4.28 -12.94 10.59
N SER A 134 -4.82 -14.02 11.20
CA SER A 134 -4.63 -14.31 12.62
C SER A 134 -3.18 -14.61 13.00
N TRP A 135 -2.37 -15.11 12.06
CA TRP A 135 -0.96 -15.42 12.29
C TRP A 135 -0.09 -14.17 12.42
N SER A 136 -0.56 -13.00 11.95
CA SER A 136 0.15 -11.72 12.04
C SER A 136 1.60 -11.79 11.55
N LEU A 137 1.82 -12.46 10.42
CA LEU A 137 3.15 -12.68 9.85
C LEU A 137 3.75 -11.38 9.31
N ASP A 138 4.98 -11.08 9.72
CA ASP A 138 5.71 -9.91 9.23
C ASP A 138 5.96 -10.02 7.71
N GLY A 139 5.72 -8.91 7.01
CA GLY A 139 5.84 -8.85 5.56
C GLY A 139 4.68 -9.47 4.78
N VAL A 140 3.69 -10.08 5.44
CA VAL A 140 2.48 -10.64 4.79
C VAL A 140 1.30 -9.68 4.95
N MET A 141 0.77 -9.21 3.84
CA MET A 141 -0.42 -8.35 3.81
C MET A 141 -1.65 -9.17 3.42
N VAL A 142 -2.69 -9.07 4.23
CA VAL A 142 -4.00 -9.70 3.96
C VAL A 142 -5.01 -8.61 3.69
N GLU A 143 -5.40 -8.45 2.44
CA GLU A 143 -6.30 -7.39 1.96
C GLU A 143 -7.69 -7.94 1.66
N PRO A 144 -8.77 -7.34 2.21
CA PRO A 144 -10.13 -7.73 1.87
C PRO A 144 -10.40 -7.56 0.37
N SER A 145 -11.05 -8.55 -0.23
CA SER A 145 -11.44 -8.58 -1.63
C SER A 145 -12.81 -9.22 -1.80
N SER A 146 -13.29 -9.31 -3.02
CA SER A 146 -14.51 -10.04 -3.34
C SER A 146 -14.31 -10.93 -4.57
N LYS A 147 -14.79 -12.15 -4.48
CA LYS A 147 -14.74 -13.14 -5.56
C LYS A 147 -16.10 -13.27 -6.22
N ARG A 148 -16.13 -13.16 -7.54
CA ARG A 148 -17.35 -13.38 -8.34
C ARG A 148 -17.57 -14.86 -8.57
N ILE A 149 -18.77 -15.34 -8.28
CA ILE A 149 -19.18 -16.75 -8.47
C ILE A 149 -20.36 -16.78 -9.43
N ILE A 150 -20.25 -17.58 -10.49
CA ILE A 150 -21.32 -17.87 -11.42
C ILE A 150 -21.89 -19.25 -11.07
N HIS A 151 -23.16 -19.29 -10.62
CA HIS A 151 -23.79 -20.52 -10.14
C HIS A 151 -24.30 -21.41 -11.28
N THR A 152 -24.54 -20.82 -12.46
CA THR A 152 -25.09 -21.55 -13.62
C THR A 152 -24.07 -21.55 -14.76
N PRO A 153 -23.25 -22.61 -14.90
CA PRO A 153 -22.19 -22.68 -15.92
C PRO A 153 -22.73 -22.55 -17.37
N SER A 154 -23.95 -23.04 -17.64
CA SER A 154 -24.54 -23.03 -18.99
C SER A 154 -24.75 -21.64 -19.57
N ILE A 155 -24.95 -20.64 -18.74
CA ILE A 155 -25.16 -19.26 -19.17
C ILE A 155 -23.94 -18.36 -18.95
N LYS A 156 -22.80 -18.96 -18.60
CA LYS A 156 -21.54 -18.25 -18.36
C LYS A 156 -21.16 -17.33 -19.53
N LYS A 157 -21.42 -17.76 -20.78
CA LYS A 157 -21.14 -16.96 -21.99
C LYS A 157 -22.02 -15.69 -22.08
N ILE A 158 -23.25 -15.74 -21.55
CA ILE A 158 -24.15 -14.59 -21.53
C ILE A 158 -23.81 -13.66 -20.38
N VAL A 159 -23.59 -14.22 -19.20
CA VAL A 159 -23.19 -13.47 -18.01
C VAL A 159 -21.82 -12.82 -18.21
N GLY A 160 -20.90 -13.53 -18.84
CA GLY A 160 -19.52 -13.08 -19.01
C GLY A 160 -18.68 -13.37 -17.77
N PHE A 161 -17.62 -12.62 -17.60
CA PHE A 161 -16.70 -12.75 -16.47
C PHE A 161 -16.08 -11.41 -16.10
N VAL A 162 -15.50 -11.37 -14.91
CA VAL A 162 -14.80 -10.23 -14.35
C VAL A 162 -13.31 -10.55 -14.25
N ASP A 163 -12.47 -9.53 -14.23
CA ASP A 163 -11.04 -9.67 -13.93
C ASP A 163 -10.79 -9.91 -12.44
N THR A 164 -9.51 -10.01 -12.07
CA THR A 164 -9.08 -10.18 -10.67
C THR A 164 -9.45 -8.99 -9.77
N ASP A 165 -9.69 -7.82 -10.35
CA ASP A 165 -10.06 -6.58 -9.66
C ASP A 165 -11.58 -6.33 -9.70
N ASN A 166 -12.38 -7.33 -10.15
CA ASN A 166 -13.82 -7.31 -10.31
C ASN A 166 -14.36 -6.31 -11.35
N TYR A 167 -13.56 -5.92 -12.34
CA TYR A 167 -14.07 -5.21 -13.51
C TYR A 167 -14.66 -6.21 -14.51
N GLY A 168 -15.83 -5.88 -15.05
CA GLY A 168 -16.46 -6.71 -16.09
C GLY A 168 -15.63 -6.69 -17.37
N ILE A 169 -15.35 -7.86 -17.94
CA ILE A 169 -14.59 -8.01 -19.19
C ILE A 169 -15.52 -8.36 -20.34
N GLU A 170 -16.55 -9.15 -20.12
CA GLU A 170 -17.43 -9.65 -21.16
C GLU A 170 -18.87 -9.83 -20.66
N GLY A 171 -19.83 -9.89 -21.59
CA GLY A 171 -21.23 -10.19 -21.32
C GLY A 171 -21.95 -9.16 -20.45
N LEU A 172 -22.90 -9.62 -19.65
CA LEU A 172 -23.65 -8.76 -18.71
C LEU A 172 -22.72 -8.12 -17.66
N GLU A 173 -21.64 -8.81 -17.28
CA GLU A 173 -20.66 -8.27 -16.33
C GLU A 173 -19.94 -7.04 -16.87
N LEU A 174 -19.73 -6.94 -18.19
CA LEU A 174 -19.14 -5.75 -18.83
C LEU A 174 -20.15 -4.61 -18.91
N TYR A 175 -21.43 -4.93 -19.12
CA TYR A 175 -22.47 -3.92 -19.34
C TYR A 175 -22.89 -3.21 -18.04
N PHE A 176 -22.91 -3.91 -16.90
CA PHE A 176 -23.28 -3.41 -15.59
C PHE A 176 -22.06 -3.23 -14.66
#